data_d4d4e5c6ba7cc8f393e198beca88f5ca
#
_entry.id   d4d4e5c6ba7cc8f393e198beca88f5ca
#
_cell.length_a   1.000
_cell.length_b   1.000
_cell.length_c   1.000
_cell.angle_alpha   90.00
_cell.angle_beta   90.00
_cell.angle_gamma   90.00
#
_symmetry.space_group_name_H-M   'P 1'
#
loop_
_entity.id
_entity.type
_entity.pdbx_description
1 polymer ?
#
loop_
_entity_poly.entity_id
_entity_poly.type
_entity_poly.pdbx_seq_one_letter_code
_entity_poly.pdbx_strand_id
1 'polypeptide(L)'
;MLIPTRIKLNKSSQTLELGYADGQHFALPAEFLRVHSPSAEVQGHGNPILQHGKLNVAITQVQPSGNYALKLTFDDGHDTGLLTWNYLHQLGTQQAQLWQDYLAALSAAGQSRDPSESVVRLML
;
A
#
# COMPACT_ATOMS: atom_id res chain seq x y z
N MET A 1 -16.37 -8.01 -12.69
CA MET A 1 -15.41 -7.04 -12.18
C MET A 1 -15.96 -6.40 -10.91
N LEU A 2 -15.18 -6.38 -9.85
CA LEU A 2 -15.62 -5.83 -8.58
C LEU A 2 -15.16 -4.38 -8.46
N ILE A 3 -16.06 -3.47 -8.76
CA ILE A 3 -15.80 -2.03 -8.69
C ILE A 3 -16.38 -1.50 -7.39
N PRO A 4 -15.61 -0.80 -6.56
CA PRO A 4 -16.16 -0.21 -5.34
C PRO A 4 -17.27 0.78 -5.66
N THR A 5 -18.33 0.76 -4.85
CA THR A 5 -19.41 1.75 -4.95
C THR A 5 -19.15 2.93 -4.03
N ARG A 6 -18.20 2.80 -3.12
CA ARG A 6 -17.82 3.87 -2.20
C ARG A 6 -16.32 3.84 -1.98
N ILE A 7 -15.68 5.00 -2.10
CA ILE A 7 -14.25 5.17 -1.86
C ILE A 7 -14.08 6.38 -0.97
N LYS A 8 -13.39 6.22 0.15
CA LYS A 8 -13.20 7.30 1.11
C LYS A 8 -11.78 7.25 1.68
N LEU A 9 -11.09 8.38 1.64
CA LEU A 9 -9.82 8.52 2.36
C LEU A 9 -10.10 9.07 3.75
N ASN A 10 -9.79 8.26 4.77
CA ASN A 10 -9.86 8.68 6.15
C ASN A 10 -8.48 9.22 6.56
N LYS A 11 -8.36 10.54 6.62
CA LYS A 11 -7.06 11.19 6.86
C LYS A 11 -6.57 11.01 8.30
N SER A 12 -7.47 10.90 9.26
CA SER A 12 -7.06 10.75 10.66
C SER A 12 -6.46 9.39 10.94
N SER A 13 -6.98 8.32 10.30
CA SER A 13 -6.46 6.97 10.45
C SER A 13 -5.51 6.57 9.33
N GLN A 14 -5.38 7.39 8.29
CA GLN A 14 -4.60 7.09 7.09
C GLN A 14 -4.98 5.74 6.49
N THR A 15 -6.28 5.57 6.26
CA THR A 15 -6.82 4.38 5.59
C THR A 15 -7.65 4.78 4.38
N LEU A 16 -7.54 3.97 3.33
CA LEU A 16 -8.44 4.06 2.19
C LEU A 16 -9.56 3.06 2.40
N GLU A 17 -10.79 3.56 2.53
CA GLU A 17 -11.95 2.72 2.78
C GLU A 17 -12.67 2.45 1.47
N LEU A 18 -12.96 1.18 1.21
CA LEU A 18 -13.65 0.73 0.01
C LEU A 18 -14.90 -0.02 0.40
N GLY A 19 -16.04 0.36 -0.17
CA GLY A 19 -17.30 -0.34 0.02
C GLY A 19 -17.80 -0.88 -1.31
N TYR A 20 -18.46 -2.03 -1.29
CA TYR A 20 -18.95 -2.73 -2.46
C TYR A 20 -20.44 -3.01 -2.36
N ALA A 21 -21.08 -3.17 -3.52
CA ALA A 21 -22.54 -3.39 -3.56
C ALA A 21 -22.99 -4.65 -2.84
N ASP A 22 -22.11 -5.67 -2.75
CA ASP A 22 -22.42 -6.93 -2.08
C ASP A 22 -22.20 -6.88 -0.56
N GLY A 23 -21.87 -5.72 -0.02
CA GLY A 23 -21.66 -5.54 1.41
C GLY A 23 -20.22 -5.72 1.86
N GLN A 24 -19.32 -6.12 0.99
CA GLN A 24 -17.89 -6.17 1.36
C GLN A 24 -17.38 -4.78 1.66
N HIS A 25 -16.47 -4.70 2.62
CA HIS A 25 -15.86 -3.45 3.02
C HIS A 25 -14.42 -3.69 3.44
N PHE A 26 -13.51 -2.84 2.95
CA PHE A 26 -12.10 -2.90 3.31
C PHE A 26 -11.63 -1.55 3.81
N ALA A 27 -10.69 -1.58 4.77
CA ALA A 27 -9.97 -0.41 5.22
C ALA A 27 -8.48 -0.70 5.03
N LEU A 28 -7.86 -0.07 4.04
CA LEU A 28 -6.49 -0.37 3.64
C LEU A 28 -5.57 0.75 4.12
N PRO A 29 -4.64 0.45 5.05
CA PRO A 29 -3.70 1.47 5.55
C PRO A 29 -2.79 2.03 4.46
N ALA A 30 -2.42 3.28 4.60
CA ALA A 30 -1.52 3.95 3.65
C ALA A 30 -0.21 3.20 3.48
N GLU A 31 0.40 2.77 4.58
CA GLU A 31 1.64 1.98 4.53
C GLU A 31 1.45 0.70 3.72
N PHE A 32 0.37 -0.03 3.97
CA PHE A 32 0.06 -1.27 3.24
C PHE A 32 -0.05 -1.00 1.73
N LEU A 33 -0.77 0.03 1.35
CA LEU A 33 -0.93 0.40 -0.06
C LEU A 33 0.39 0.84 -0.69
N ARG A 34 1.21 1.57 0.06
CA ARG A 34 2.50 2.06 -0.43
C ARG A 34 3.47 0.93 -0.72
N VAL A 35 3.59 -0.03 0.19
CA VAL A 35 4.53 -1.14 0.02
C VAL A 35 4.07 -2.16 -1.02
N HIS A 36 2.79 -2.16 -1.36
CA HIS A 36 2.22 -3.04 -2.39
C HIS A 36 1.91 -2.30 -3.69
N SER A 37 2.47 -1.12 -3.88
CA SER A 37 2.24 -0.35 -5.11
C SER A 37 2.65 -1.17 -6.34
N PRO A 38 1.82 -1.20 -7.39
CA PRO A 38 2.13 -1.94 -8.61
C PRO A 38 3.04 -1.16 -9.58
N SER A 39 3.64 -0.05 -9.12
CA SER A 39 4.54 0.74 -9.97
C SER A 39 5.79 -0.05 -10.34
N ALA A 40 6.42 0.32 -11.46
CA ALA A 40 7.67 -0.29 -11.89
C ALA A 40 8.78 -0.09 -10.86
N GLU A 41 8.75 1.01 -10.14
CA GLU A 41 9.74 1.32 -9.09
C GLU A 41 9.70 0.28 -7.97
N VAL A 42 8.51 -0.15 -7.57
CA VAL A 42 8.33 -1.16 -6.52
C VAL A 42 8.53 -2.56 -7.09
N GLN A 43 8.02 -2.81 -8.29
CA GLN A 43 8.09 -4.14 -8.89
C GLN A 43 9.47 -4.45 -9.48
N GLY A 44 10.34 -3.45 -9.64
CA GLY A 44 11.73 -3.66 -10.05
C GLY A 44 11.89 -4.42 -11.35
N HIS A 45 11.00 -4.18 -12.32
CA HIS A 45 11.01 -4.87 -13.62
C HIS A 45 11.03 -6.39 -13.50
N GLY A 46 10.20 -6.91 -12.58
CA GLY A 46 10.10 -8.36 -12.36
C GLY A 46 10.87 -8.83 -11.14
N ASN A 47 11.67 -7.99 -10.53
CA ASN A 47 12.37 -8.27 -9.27
C ASN A 47 11.88 -7.30 -8.22
N PRO A 48 10.78 -7.61 -7.51
CA PRO A 48 10.20 -6.68 -6.55
C PRO A 48 11.22 -6.17 -5.54
N ILE A 49 11.17 -4.87 -5.28
CA ILE A 49 12.05 -4.21 -4.33
C ILE A 49 11.31 -4.05 -3.02
N LEU A 50 11.84 -4.66 -1.97
CA LEU A 50 11.24 -4.55 -0.64
C LEU A 50 11.25 -3.09 -0.18
N GLN A 51 10.07 -2.54 0.06
CA GLN A 51 9.92 -1.19 0.58
C GLN A 51 10.05 -1.22 2.10
N HIS A 52 10.76 -0.26 2.68
CA HIS A 52 10.91 -0.16 4.13
C HIS A 52 10.86 1.30 4.56
N GLY A 53 10.78 1.55 5.86
CA GLY A 53 10.75 2.90 6.38
C GLY A 53 9.45 3.65 6.04
N LYS A 54 8.35 2.96 5.81
CA LYS A 54 7.09 3.56 5.33
C LYS A 54 6.02 3.69 6.41
N LEU A 55 6.38 3.48 7.68
CA LEU A 55 5.44 3.51 8.80
C LEU A 55 4.57 4.78 8.82
N ASN A 56 5.18 5.93 8.53
CA ASN A 56 4.52 7.23 8.63
C ASN A 56 4.06 7.79 7.29
N VAL A 57 4.10 7.00 6.23
CA VAL A 57 3.67 7.50 4.91
C VAL A 57 2.18 7.82 4.95
N ALA A 58 1.80 8.91 4.29
CA ALA A 58 0.42 9.35 4.22
C ALA A 58 -0.03 9.45 2.77
N ILE A 59 -1.31 9.14 2.52
CA ILE A 59 -1.94 9.39 1.23
C ILE A 59 -2.39 10.84 1.22
N THR A 60 -1.91 11.61 0.25
CA THR A 60 -2.27 13.02 0.11
C THR A 60 -3.35 13.23 -0.94
N GLN A 61 -3.50 12.31 -1.88
CA GLN A 61 -4.47 12.48 -2.95
C GLN A 61 -4.93 11.14 -3.49
N VAL A 62 -6.22 11.04 -3.80
CA VAL A 62 -6.84 9.88 -4.44
C VAL A 62 -7.53 10.38 -5.70
N GLN A 63 -7.17 9.85 -6.85
CA GLN A 63 -7.72 10.28 -8.13
C GLN A 63 -8.12 9.08 -8.97
N PRO A 64 -9.28 9.09 -9.63
CA PRO A 64 -9.58 8.05 -10.59
C PRO A 64 -8.65 8.16 -11.80
N SER A 65 -8.28 7.00 -12.35
CA SER A 65 -7.51 6.91 -13.57
C SER A 65 -8.37 6.19 -14.59
N GLY A 66 -8.93 6.93 -15.54
CA GLY A 66 -9.96 6.40 -16.41
C GLY A 66 -11.12 5.87 -15.57
N ASN A 67 -11.72 4.75 -15.99
CA ASN A 67 -12.75 4.06 -15.23
C ASN A 67 -12.28 2.68 -14.75
N TYR A 68 -10.97 2.46 -14.67
CA TYR A 68 -10.41 1.13 -14.41
C TYR A 68 -9.46 1.08 -13.21
N ALA A 69 -9.07 2.21 -12.63
CA ALA A 69 -8.06 2.25 -11.58
C ALA A 69 -8.14 3.51 -10.73
N LEU A 70 -7.44 3.49 -9.61
CA LEU A 70 -7.15 4.68 -8.80
C LEU A 70 -5.66 4.99 -8.86
N LYS A 71 -5.34 6.27 -8.87
CA LYS A 71 -4.00 6.76 -8.65
C LYS A 71 -3.93 7.36 -7.25
N LEU A 72 -2.98 6.90 -6.45
CA LEU A 72 -2.73 7.45 -5.12
C LEU A 72 -1.45 8.25 -5.14
N THR A 73 -1.47 9.42 -4.50
CA THR A 73 -0.27 10.20 -4.27
C THR A 73 0.09 10.11 -2.80
N PHE A 74 1.33 9.76 -2.52
CA PHE A 74 1.84 9.62 -1.15
C PHE A 74 2.75 10.80 -0.82
N ASP A 75 2.89 11.10 0.47
CA ASP A 75 3.69 12.24 0.92
C ASP A 75 5.20 12.03 0.77
N ASP A 76 5.64 10.83 0.42
CA ASP A 76 7.04 10.56 0.08
C ASP A 76 7.34 10.78 -1.41
N GLY A 77 6.38 11.34 -2.16
CA GLY A 77 6.53 11.65 -3.58
C GLY A 77 6.16 10.53 -4.53
N HIS A 78 5.81 9.35 -4.01
CA HIS A 78 5.42 8.22 -4.86
C HIS A 78 4.00 8.41 -5.38
N ASP A 79 3.81 8.39 -6.69
CA ASP A 79 2.50 8.57 -7.31
C ASP A 79 2.32 7.80 -8.62
N THR A 80 3.20 6.83 -8.90
CA THR A 80 3.25 6.18 -10.21
C THR A 80 2.49 4.87 -10.28
N GLY A 81 2.04 4.32 -9.16
CA GLY A 81 1.30 3.06 -9.15
C GLY A 81 -0.19 3.28 -9.41
N LEU A 82 -0.73 2.61 -10.43
CA LEU A 82 -2.16 2.59 -10.70
C LEU A 82 -2.77 1.32 -10.13
N LEU A 83 -3.72 1.48 -9.21
CA LEU A 83 -4.36 0.37 -8.53
C LEU A 83 -5.67 0.05 -9.24
N THR A 84 -5.66 -1.00 -10.05
CA THR A 84 -6.88 -1.45 -10.73
C THR A 84 -7.92 -1.94 -9.73
N TRP A 85 -9.19 -1.98 -10.15
CA TRP A 85 -10.26 -2.45 -9.28
C TRP A 85 -10.01 -3.89 -8.82
N ASN A 86 -9.53 -4.74 -9.70
CA ASN A 86 -9.21 -6.13 -9.35
C ASN A 86 -8.07 -6.21 -8.33
N TYR A 87 -7.04 -5.40 -8.51
CA TYR A 87 -5.90 -5.40 -7.59
C TYR A 87 -6.30 -4.88 -6.20
N LEU A 88 -7.12 -3.81 -6.16
CA LEU A 88 -7.63 -3.30 -4.88
C LEU A 88 -8.46 -4.35 -4.14
N HIS A 89 -9.32 -5.08 -4.86
CA HIS A 89 -10.10 -6.14 -4.26
C HIS A 89 -9.20 -7.27 -3.74
N GLN A 90 -8.19 -7.65 -4.51
CA GLN A 90 -7.21 -8.65 -4.09
C GLN A 90 -6.47 -8.21 -2.82
N LEU A 91 -6.01 -6.96 -2.76
CA LEU A 91 -5.37 -6.44 -1.57
C LEU A 91 -6.30 -6.49 -0.36
N GLY A 92 -7.56 -6.16 -0.55
CA GLY A 92 -8.55 -6.19 0.53
C GLY A 92 -8.79 -7.59 1.05
N THR A 93 -9.01 -8.56 0.15
CA THR A 93 -9.31 -9.93 0.56
C THR A 93 -8.09 -10.66 1.14
N GLN A 94 -6.89 -10.28 0.75
CA GLN A 94 -5.66 -10.93 1.18
C GLN A 94 -4.85 -10.09 2.16
N GLN A 95 -5.43 -9.03 2.69
CA GLN A 95 -4.71 -8.04 3.49
C GLN A 95 -3.93 -8.66 4.65
N ALA A 96 -4.57 -9.54 5.43
CA ALA A 96 -3.92 -10.12 6.60
C ALA A 96 -2.70 -10.96 6.22
N GLN A 97 -2.83 -11.79 5.19
CA GLN A 97 -1.73 -12.64 4.74
C GLN A 97 -0.60 -11.81 4.12
N LEU A 98 -0.95 -10.85 3.29
CA LEU A 98 0.04 -9.99 2.66
C LEU A 98 0.81 -9.18 3.71
N TRP A 99 0.13 -8.73 4.75
CA TRP A 99 0.79 -7.99 5.82
C TRP A 99 1.77 -8.87 6.60
N GLN A 100 1.38 -10.10 6.92
CA GLN A 100 2.27 -11.04 7.59
C GLN A 100 3.49 -11.36 6.73
N ASP A 101 3.29 -11.57 5.43
CA ASP A 101 4.38 -11.83 4.51
C ASP A 101 5.34 -10.64 4.43
N TYR A 102 4.79 -9.43 4.43
CA TYR A 102 5.60 -8.22 4.41
C TYR A 102 6.46 -8.09 5.68
N LEU A 103 5.86 -8.30 6.85
CA LEU A 103 6.60 -8.24 8.11
C LEU A 103 7.71 -9.28 8.16
N ALA A 104 7.45 -10.49 7.67
CA ALA A 104 8.46 -11.54 7.62
C ALA A 104 9.60 -11.17 6.68
N ALA A 105 9.29 -10.57 5.53
CA ALA A 105 10.30 -10.13 4.57
C ALA A 105 11.19 -9.03 5.16
N LEU A 106 10.60 -8.08 5.88
CA LEU A 106 11.37 -7.03 6.56
C LEU A 106 12.35 -7.64 7.57
N SER A 107 11.87 -8.56 8.39
CA SER A 107 12.69 -9.21 9.39
C SER A 107 13.85 -9.96 8.74
N ALA A 108 13.57 -10.72 7.68
CA ALA A 108 14.58 -11.49 6.98
C ALA A 108 15.65 -10.58 6.33
N ALA A 109 15.25 -9.38 5.91
CA ALA A 109 16.16 -8.42 5.28
C ALA A 109 16.86 -7.50 6.28
N GLY A 110 16.55 -7.61 7.58
CA GLY A 110 17.11 -6.72 8.57
C GLY A 110 16.64 -5.28 8.43
N GLN A 111 15.46 -5.07 7.88
CA GLN A 111 14.90 -3.74 7.65
C GLN A 111 13.77 -3.45 8.62
N SER A 112 13.39 -2.17 8.73
CA SER A 112 12.36 -1.71 9.65
C SER A 112 11.32 -0.88 8.92
N ARG A 113 10.09 -0.88 9.46
CA ARG A 113 9.04 0.03 9.03
C ARG A 113 9.35 1.47 9.43
N ASP A 114 10.08 1.65 10.52
CA ASP A 114 10.38 2.97 11.09
C ASP A 114 11.48 3.64 10.28
N PRO A 115 11.21 4.80 9.64
CA PRO A 115 12.23 5.47 8.82
C PRO A 115 13.38 6.04 9.64
N SER A 116 13.20 6.23 10.95
CA SER A 116 14.24 6.74 11.82
C SER A 116 15.17 5.66 12.36
N GLU A 117 14.83 4.38 12.14
CA GLU A 117 15.60 3.27 12.65
C GLU A 117 16.77 2.94 11.72
N SER A 118 17.96 2.77 12.30
CA SER A 118 19.15 2.43 11.53
C SER A 118 19.58 1.00 11.82
N VAL A 119 19.71 0.19 10.78
CA VAL A 119 20.20 -1.18 10.93
C VAL A 119 21.70 -1.23 11.17
N VAL A 120 22.40 -0.14 10.90
CA VAL A 120 23.86 -0.07 11.07
C VAL A 120 24.28 0.03 12.53
N ARG A 121 23.41 0.47 13.40
CA ARG A 121 23.70 0.66 14.82
C ARG A 121 24.15 -0.61 15.53
N LEU A 122 23.92 -1.74 14.92
CA LEU A 122 24.24 -3.03 15.52
C LEU A 122 25.71 -3.30 15.64
N MET A 123 26.54 -2.48 15.08
CA MET A 123 27.98 -2.69 15.05
C MET A 123 28.67 -2.41 16.37
N LEU A 124 27.92 -2.25 17.40
CA LEU A 124 28.44 -2.00 18.74
C LEU A 124 28.87 -3.27 19.45
#